data_17d3792f7cf66d6315a2180fcc7e10f5
#
_entry.id   17d3792f7cf66d6315a2180fcc7e10f5
#
_cell.length_a   1.000
_cell.length_b   1.000
_cell.length_c   1.000
_cell.angle_alpha   90.00
_cell.angle_beta   90.00
_cell.angle_gamma   90.00
#
_symmetry.space_group_name_H-M   'P 1'
#
loop_
_entity.id
_entity.type
_entity.pdbx_description
1 polymer ?
#
loop_
_entity_poly.entity_id
_entity_poly.type
_entity_poly.pdbx_seq_one_letter_code
_entity_poly.pdbx_strand_id
1 'polypeptide(L)'
;MQNTYQEKIDNLEANNSPVRKKLEGGIRFKIKSNFQPAGDQPEAIKKILKNLKDKQSEQVLLGVTGSGKTFTMAKVIESANRPALVLAPNKTLAAQLYGEMKSFFPDNAVEYFVSYYDYYTPEAYVPRSDTYIEKEASINEQIDRMRHSATRSLLERDDVIIVASVSCIYGLGSVEAYSKMTLALKKNYEYERDEIIKTFVNLQYKRNDQNFFRGTFRVRGENLEIFPSHLEDRAWRLSLNGNKLEKIEEFDPLTGDKTNDFAVIKLYANSHYITPKPTIDQAIKEIKKELEVTLEDHKANNKLLEAQRLRERTKFDLEMIEATGTCAGIENYSRFLSGRNKGEPPPTLFEYFPDNTIIFVDESHVTVPQLNGMYLSLIHI
;
A
#
# COMPACT_ATOMS: atom_id res chain seq x y z
N MET A 1 33.10 -2.35 -2.59
CA MET A 1 32.38 -2.62 -3.86
C MET A 1 30.85 -2.63 -3.75
N GLN A 2 30.28 -2.56 -2.54
CA GLN A 2 28.81 -2.49 -2.34
C GLN A 2 28.16 -1.13 -2.69
N ASN A 3 28.95 -0.07 -2.82
CA ASN A 3 28.42 1.29 -3.12
C ASN A 3 28.15 1.55 -4.60
N THR A 4 28.66 0.73 -5.51
CA THR A 4 28.67 1.07 -6.95
C THR A 4 27.35 0.78 -7.67
N TYR A 5 26.52 -0.11 -7.13
CA TYR A 5 25.23 -0.48 -7.75
C TYR A 5 24.11 0.50 -7.36
N GLN A 6 24.04 0.81 -6.09
CA GLN A 6 23.08 1.79 -5.57
C GLN A 6 23.40 3.20 -6.10
N GLU A 7 24.68 3.57 -6.16
CA GLU A 7 25.12 4.84 -6.79
C GLU A 7 24.84 4.91 -8.30
N LYS A 8 24.84 3.78 -9.02
CA LYS A 8 24.47 3.76 -10.45
C LYS A 8 22.95 3.86 -10.64
N ILE A 9 22.15 3.30 -9.74
CA ILE A 9 20.70 3.47 -9.72
C ILE A 9 20.37 4.90 -9.27
N ASP A 10 21.02 5.40 -8.24
CA ASP A 10 20.85 6.76 -7.73
C ASP A 10 21.32 7.83 -8.75
N ASN A 11 22.33 7.55 -9.56
CA ASN A 11 22.75 8.44 -10.67
C ASN A 11 21.81 8.39 -11.89
N LEU A 12 20.95 7.36 -12.02
CA LEU A 12 19.82 7.39 -12.94
C LEU A 12 18.64 8.19 -12.37
N GLU A 13 18.60 8.37 -11.06
CA GLU A 13 17.59 9.16 -10.31
C GLU A 13 18.05 10.58 -9.96
N ALA A 14 19.36 10.87 -9.99
CA ALA A 14 19.94 12.15 -9.60
C ALA A 14 20.03 13.16 -10.75
N ASN A 15 18.90 13.60 -11.27
CA ASN A 15 18.79 14.92 -11.88
C ASN A 15 17.68 15.70 -11.18
N ASN A 16 18.07 16.48 -10.19
CA ASN A 16 17.39 17.60 -9.54
C ASN A 16 15.94 17.85 -9.96
N SER A 17 15.00 17.12 -9.36
CA SER A 17 13.63 17.58 -9.12
C SER A 17 13.01 16.74 -8.01
N PRO A 18 12.22 17.30 -7.08
CA PRO A 18 11.52 16.53 -6.07
C PRO A 18 10.42 15.62 -6.64
N VAL A 19 10.23 15.61 -7.94
CA VAL A 19 9.27 14.74 -8.65
C VAL A 19 9.97 13.44 -9.01
N ARG A 20 9.61 12.34 -8.33
CA ARG A 20 10.07 10.98 -8.64
C ARG A 20 9.74 10.65 -10.10
N LYS A 21 10.74 10.24 -10.89
CA LYS A 21 10.51 9.79 -12.26
C LYS A 21 9.73 8.48 -12.22
N LYS A 22 8.49 8.51 -12.66
CA LYS A 22 7.61 7.34 -12.70
C LYS A 22 7.94 6.47 -13.91
N LEU A 23 8.17 5.19 -13.69
CA LEU A 23 8.64 4.27 -14.73
C LEU A 23 7.58 4.03 -15.82
N GLU A 24 6.32 3.90 -15.43
CA GLU A 24 5.21 3.63 -16.35
C GLU A 24 4.55 4.93 -16.86
N GLY A 25 4.85 6.08 -16.24
CA GLY A 25 4.26 7.36 -16.61
C GLY A 25 2.75 7.36 -16.44
N GLY A 26 2.03 7.82 -17.46
CA GLY A 26 0.57 7.81 -17.45
C GLY A 26 -0.01 8.32 -18.77
N ILE A 27 -1.27 8.04 -18.97
CA ILE A 27 -2.06 8.52 -20.10
C ILE A 27 -3.08 9.53 -19.59
N ARG A 28 -3.58 10.37 -20.51
CA ARG A 28 -4.64 11.31 -20.14
C ARG A 28 -5.90 10.56 -19.72
N PHE A 29 -6.56 11.04 -18.68
CA PHE A 29 -7.86 10.50 -18.30
C PHE A 29 -8.87 10.70 -19.42
N LYS A 30 -9.52 9.61 -19.82
CA LYS A 30 -10.54 9.62 -20.88
C LYS A 30 -11.69 8.70 -20.50
N ILE A 31 -12.88 9.31 -20.38
CA ILE A 31 -14.10 8.55 -20.07
C ILE A 31 -14.56 7.78 -21.31
N LYS A 32 -14.87 6.50 -21.12
CA LYS A 32 -15.62 5.67 -22.04
C LYS A 32 -17.04 5.46 -21.50
N SER A 33 -18.01 6.22 -22.00
CA SER A 33 -19.40 6.17 -21.55
C SER A 33 -20.33 6.64 -22.65
N ASN A 34 -21.52 6.03 -22.72
CA ASN A 34 -22.61 6.48 -23.56
C ASN A 34 -23.39 7.64 -22.94
N PHE A 35 -23.14 7.97 -21.67
CA PHE A 35 -23.81 9.06 -20.98
C PHE A 35 -23.18 10.41 -21.33
N GLN A 36 -24.03 11.42 -21.38
CA GLN A 36 -23.63 12.82 -21.49
C GLN A 36 -24.14 13.58 -20.26
N PRO A 37 -23.41 14.62 -19.81
CA PRO A 37 -23.87 15.45 -18.71
C PRO A 37 -25.26 16.05 -19.03
N ALA A 38 -26.21 15.93 -18.12
CA ALA A 38 -27.59 16.38 -18.26
C ALA A 38 -28.04 17.16 -17.01
N GLY A 39 -29.15 17.89 -17.15
CA GLY A 39 -29.68 18.74 -16.09
C GLY A 39 -28.68 19.79 -15.62
N ASP A 40 -28.44 19.84 -14.31
CA ASP A 40 -27.51 20.78 -13.66
C ASP A 40 -26.05 20.36 -13.70
N GLN A 41 -25.75 19.12 -14.16
CA GLN A 41 -24.39 18.57 -14.18
C GLN A 41 -23.40 19.44 -14.98
N PRO A 42 -23.69 19.94 -16.20
CA PRO A 42 -22.77 20.78 -16.97
C PRO A 42 -22.34 22.05 -16.21
N GLU A 43 -23.27 22.69 -15.52
CA GLU A 43 -22.99 23.90 -14.74
C GLU A 43 -22.18 23.57 -13.50
N ALA A 44 -22.54 22.51 -12.77
CA ALA A 44 -21.80 22.02 -11.60
C ALA A 44 -20.35 21.68 -11.96
N ILE A 45 -20.11 20.93 -13.04
CA ILE A 45 -18.76 20.57 -13.53
C ILE A 45 -17.96 21.84 -13.84
N LYS A 46 -18.55 22.78 -14.60
CA LYS A 46 -17.90 24.05 -14.96
C LYS A 46 -17.51 24.86 -13.73
N LYS A 47 -18.38 24.94 -12.72
CA LYS A 47 -18.15 25.67 -11.48
C LYS A 47 -17.04 25.02 -10.65
N ILE A 48 -17.07 23.69 -10.49
CA ILE A 48 -16.03 22.95 -9.77
C ILE A 48 -14.66 23.15 -10.43
N LEU A 49 -14.58 23.02 -11.77
CA LEU A 49 -13.33 23.19 -12.50
C LEU A 49 -12.79 24.62 -12.43
N LYS A 50 -13.67 25.64 -12.46
CA LYS A 50 -13.28 27.02 -12.24
C LYS A 50 -12.67 27.21 -10.86
N ASN A 51 -13.36 26.75 -9.83
CA ASN A 51 -12.90 26.88 -8.45
C ASN A 51 -11.56 26.13 -8.18
N LEU A 52 -11.36 24.98 -8.84
CA LEU A 52 -10.05 24.28 -8.80
C LEU A 52 -8.93 25.11 -9.44
N LYS A 53 -9.20 25.82 -10.54
CA LYS A 53 -8.24 26.74 -11.16
C LYS A 53 -7.95 27.96 -10.27
N ASP A 54 -8.98 28.45 -9.60
CA ASP A 54 -8.90 29.57 -8.65
C ASP A 54 -8.30 29.15 -7.29
N LYS A 55 -7.83 27.88 -7.17
CA LYS A 55 -7.21 27.28 -5.97
C LYS A 55 -8.12 27.31 -4.73
N GLN A 56 -9.44 27.23 -4.91
CA GLN A 56 -10.35 26.99 -3.79
C GLN A 56 -10.14 25.57 -3.27
N SER A 57 -9.79 25.46 -1.98
CA SER A 57 -9.44 24.19 -1.35
C SER A 57 -10.63 23.29 -1.09
N GLU A 58 -11.80 23.85 -0.84
CA GLU A 58 -13.00 23.12 -0.44
C GLU A 58 -14.21 23.47 -1.28
N GLN A 59 -14.95 22.45 -1.70
CA GLN A 59 -16.17 22.59 -2.46
C GLN A 59 -17.18 21.52 -2.05
N VAL A 60 -18.46 21.83 -2.07
CA VAL A 60 -19.54 20.89 -1.78
C VAL A 60 -20.43 20.75 -3.02
N LEU A 61 -20.59 19.48 -3.46
CA LEU A 61 -21.58 19.11 -4.47
C LEU A 61 -22.77 18.45 -3.76
N LEU A 62 -23.90 19.14 -3.69
CA LEU A 62 -25.13 18.63 -3.13
C LEU A 62 -25.99 18.03 -4.23
N GLY A 63 -26.42 16.79 -4.05
CA GLY A 63 -27.30 16.10 -5.01
C GLY A 63 -27.98 14.89 -4.36
N VAL A 64 -29.24 14.65 -4.73
CA VAL A 64 -29.98 13.48 -4.27
C VAL A 64 -29.39 12.19 -4.82
N THR A 65 -29.73 11.05 -4.22
CA THR A 65 -29.36 9.74 -4.74
C THR A 65 -29.87 9.56 -6.17
N GLY A 66 -29.04 9.05 -7.06
CA GLY A 66 -29.39 8.88 -8.47
C GLY A 66 -29.23 10.12 -9.35
N SER A 67 -28.79 11.26 -8.81
CA SER A 67 -28.57 12.50 -9.62
C SER A 67 -27.29 12.45 -10.49
N GLY A 68 -26.57 11.32 -10.48
CA GLY A 68 -25.34 11.16 -11.27
C GLY A 68 -24.11 11.86 -10.69
N LYS A 69 -24.00 11.97 -9.35
CA LYS A 69 -22.83 12.53 -8.67
C LYS A 69 -21.53 11.84 -9.09
N THR A 70 -21.52 10.51 -9.20
CA THR A 70 -20.34 9.73 -9.63
C THR A 70 -19.91 10.12 -11.05
N PHE A 71 -20.84 10.27 -11.97
CA PHE A 71 -20.55 10.72 -13.34
C PHE A 71 -20.01 12.16 -13.36
N THR A 72 -20.55 13.04 -12.51
CA THR A 72 -20.05 14.41 -12.34
C THR A 72 -18.60 14.40 -11.83
N MET A 73 -18.27 13.57 -10.83
CA MET A 73 -16.89 13.37 -10.35
C MET A 73 -15.97 12.89 -11.47
N ALA A 74 -16.40 11.87 -12.23
CA ALA A 74 -15.63 11.34 -13.35
C ALA A 74 -15.34 12.42 -14.39
N LYS A 75 -16.34 13.27 -14.76
CA LYS A 75 -16.14 14.40 -15.69
C LYS A 75 -15.19 15.47 -15.16
N VAL A 76 -15.17 15.70 -13.85
CA VAL A 76 -14.20 16.59 -13.21
C VAL A 76 -12.79 16.00 -13.30
N ILE A 77 -12.61 14.71 -13.01
CA ILE A 77 -11.32 14.00 -13.12
C ILE A 77 -10.78 14.06 -14.55
N GLU A 78 -11.63 13.72 -15.56
CA GLU A 78 -11.25 13.77 -16.97
C GLU A 78 -10.77 15.16 -17.38
N SER A 79 -11.51 16.19 -16.98
CA SER A 79 -11.22 17.57 -17.38
C SER A 79 -10.03 18.19 -16.65
N ALA A 80 -9.88 17.89 -15.38
CA ALA A 80 -8.76 18.36 -14.55
C ALA A 80 -7.45 17.62 -14.89
N ASN A 81 -7.55 16.37 -15.35
CA ASN A 81 -6.42 15.51 -15.69
C ASN A 81 -5.38 15.40 -14.56
N ARG A 82 -5.85 15.13 -13.34
CA ARG A 82 -5.05 15.05 -12.11
C ARG A 82 -5.35 13.74 -11.39
N PRO A 83 -4.39 13.14 -10.67
CA PRO A 83 -4.67 11.99 -9.81
C PRO A 83 -5.84 12.28 -8.86
N ALA A 84 -6.60 11.26 -8.52
CA ALA A 84 -7.78 11.42 -7.69
C ALA A 84 -7.85 10.35 -6.58
N LEU A 85 -8.30 10.77 -5.39
CA LEU A 85 -8.72 9.90 -4.32
C LEU A 85 -10.22 10.06 -4.11
N VAL A 86 -10.96 8.96 -4.17
CA VAL A 86 -12.40 8.90 -3.87
C VAL A 86 -12.58 8.16 -2.56
N LEU A 87 -13.00 8.86 -1.51
CA LEU A 87 -13.24 8.29 -0.19
C LEU A 87 -14.72 7.95 -0.02
N ALA A 88 -14.99 6.71 0.36
CA ALA A 88 -16.33 6.21 0.68
C ALA A 88 -16.44 5.84 2.17
N PRO A 89 -17.62 5.93 2.78
CA PRO A 89 -17.80 5.69 4.22
C PRO A 89 -17.64 4.21 4.63
N ASN A 90 -17.74 3.26 3.69
CA ASN A 90 -17.60 1.84 3.97
C ASN A 90 -17.15 1.04 2.74
N LYS A 91 -16.78 -0.25 2.96
CA LYS A 91 -16.29 -1.15 1.90
C LYS A 91 -17.29 -1.34 0.76
N THR A 92 -18.58 -1.45 1.05
CA THR A 92 -19.62 -1.72 0.05
C THR A 92 -19.78 -0.56 -0.92
N LEU A 93 -19.88 0.67 -0.40
CA LEU A 93 -19.95 1.88 -1.24
C LEU A 93 -18.64 2.11 -2.00
N ALA A 94 -17.50 1.83 -1.37
CA ALA A 94 -16.20 1.88 -2.05
C ALA A 94 -16.15 0.89 -3.23
N ALA A 95 -16.66 -0.34 -3.07
CA ALA A 95 -16.70 -1.34 -4.13
C ALA A 95 -17.61 -0.90 -5.30
N GLN A 96 -18.77 -0.31 -5.00
CA GLN A 96 -19.66 0.25 -6.01
C GLN A 96 -18.97 1.38 -6.80
N LEU A 97 -18.41 2.38 -6.10
CA LEU A 97 -17.71 3.49 -6.74
C LEU A 97 -16.49 3.02 -7.55
N TYR A 98 -15.76 2.02 -7.06
CA TYR A 98 -14.66 1.39 -7.79
C TYR A 98 -15.14 0.79 -9.11
N GLY A 99 -16.23 0.02 -9.09
CA GLY A 99 -16.82 -0.58 -10.30
C GLY A 99 -17.28 0.48 -11.30
N GLU A 100 -17.93 1.55 -10.83
CA GLU A 100 -18.37 2.67 -11.67
C GLU A 100 -17.14 3.41 -12.28
N MET A 101 -16.14 3.76 -11.48
CA MET A 101 -14.92 4.44 -11.96
C MET A 101 -14.13 3.56 -12.94
N LYS A 102 -14.00 2.25 -12.66
CA LYS A 102 -13.34 1.29 -13.56
C LYS A 102 -14.04 1.20 -14.91
N SER A 103 -15.38 1.26 -14.90
CA SER A 103 -16.19 1.30 -16.12
C SER A 103 -16.00 2.59 -16.91
N PHE A 104 -15.90 3.74 -16.23
CA PHE A 104 -15.66 5.03 -16.89
C PHE A 104 -14.23 5.18 -17.42
N PHE A 105 -13.24 4.64 -16.72
CA PHE A 105 -11.81 4.78 -17.03
C PHE A 105 -11.12 3.43 -17.22
N PRO A 106 -11.52 2.61 -18.23
CA PRO A 106 -10.99 1.26 -18.39
C PRO A 106 -9.50 1.22 -18.76
N ASP A 107 -8.96 2.29 -19.34
CA ASP A 107 -7.57 2.36 -19.80
C ASP A 107 -6.64 3.02 -18.75
N ASN A 108 -7.19 3.71 -17.74
CA ASN A 108 -6.44 4.35 -16.69
C ASN A 108 -6.29 3.44 -15.45
N ALA A 109 -5.39 3.78 -14.55
CA ALA A 109 -5.21 3.04 -13.32
C ALA A 109 -6.31 3.39 -12.31
N VAL A 110 -7.36 2.59 -12.25
CA VAL A 110 -8.39 2.66 -11.22
C VAL A 110 -8.12 1.55 -10.22
N GLU A 111 -7.88 1.91 -8.97
CA GLU A 111 -7.40 1.02 -7.93
C GLU A 111 -8.32 1.06 -6.71
N TYR A 112 -8.34 -0.05 -5.96
CA TYR A 112 -9.21 -0.22 -4.80
C TYR A 112 -8.37 -0.34 -3.52
N PHE A 113 -8.69 0.46 -2.50
CA PHE A 113 -7.93 0.50 -1.27
C PHE A 113 -8.84 0.53 -0.03
N VAL A 114 -9.10 -0.64 0.53
CA VAL A 114 -9.92 -0.80 1.74
C VAL A 114 -9.20 -1.67 2.76
N SER A 115 -9.78 -1.88 3.95
CA SER A 115 -9.22 -2.81 4.92
C SER A 115 -9.15 -4.23 4.36
N TYR A 116 -7.99 -4.87 4.45
CA TYR A 116 -7.78 -6.25 4.02
C TYR A 116 -8.27 -7.29 5.01
N TYR A 117 -8.71 -6.89 6.20
CA TYR A 117 -9.30 -7.82 7.16
C TYR A 117 -10.75 -8.16 6.77
N ASP A 118 -11.03 -9.45 6.58
CA ASP A 118 -12.40 -9.96 6.48
C ASP A 118 -13.03 -10.10 7.85
N TYR A 119 -12.22 -10.51 8.81
CA TYR A 119 -12.59 -10.69 10.20
C TYR A 119 -11.48 -10.16 11.10
N TYR A 120 -11.86 -9.47 12.16
CA TYR A 120 -10.96 -8.95 13.17
C TYR A 120 -11.63 -8.98 14.53
N THR A 121 -11.13 -9.82 15.43
CA THR A 121 -11.51 -9.80 16.85
C THR A 121 -10.35 -9.22 17.64
N PRO A 122 -10.56 -8.09 18.32
CA PRO A 122 -9.55 -7.56 19.21
C PRO A 122 -9.33 -8.51 20.38
N GLU A 123 -8.14 -8.48 20.92
CA GLU A 123 -7.79 -9.16 22.16
C GLU A 123 -8.66 -8.64 23.31
N ALA A 124 -9.27 -9.53 24.07
CA ALA A 124 -10.08 -9.19 25.21
C ALA A 124 -9.92 -10.20 26.34
N TYR A 125 -9.95 -9.70 27.58
CA TYR A 125 -9.99 -10.54 28.77
C TYR A 125 -11.30 -10.33 29.52
N VAL A 126 -11.99 -11.42 29.80
CA VAL A 126 -13.24 -11.43 30.55
C VAL A 126 -12.96 -11.89 32.00
N PRO A 127 -12.82 -11.01 32.99
CA PRO A 127 -12.41 -11.36 34.36
C PRO A 127 -13.39 -12.32 35.05
N ARG A 128 -14.68 -12.23 34.72
CA ARG A 128 -15.73 -13.06 35.36
C ARG A 128 -15.58 -14.56 35.05
N SER A 129 -15.09 -14.90 33.87
CA SER A 129 -14.96 -16.30 33.42
C SER A 129 -13.49 -16.73 33.32
N ASP A 130 -12.55 -15.86 33.72
CA ASP A 130 -11.10 -16.05 33.51
C ASP A 130 -10.81 -16.47 32.06
N THR A 131 -11.53 -15.88 31.11
CA THR A 131 -11.43 -16.24 29.71
C THR A 131 -10.64 -15.18 28.97
N TYR A 132 -9.59 -15.61 28.30
CA TYR A 132 -8.83 -14.77 27.37
C TYR A 132 -9.27 -15.07 25.93
N ILE A 133 -9.71 -14.01 25.24
CA ILE A 133 -10.04 -14.05 23.84
C ILE A 133 -8.81 -13.56 23.09
N GLU A 134 -8.19 -14.44 22.34
CA GLU A 134 -7.04 -14.07 21.52
C GLU A 134 -7.44 -13.17 20.37
N LYS A 135 -6.50 -12.32 19.92
CA LYS A 135 -6.66 -11.55 18.70
C LYS A 135 -6.73 -12.52 17.53
N GLU A 136 -7.83 -12.51 16.80
CA GLU A 136 -8.01 -13.28 15.59
C GLU A 136 -8.24 -12.36 14.40
N ALA A 137 -7.55 -12.58 13.30
CA ALA A 137 -7.68 -11.79 12.10
C ALA A 137 -7.52 -12.67 10.86
N SER A 138 -8.46 -12.56 9.94
CA SER A 138 -8.38 -13.18 8.62
C SER A 138 -8.11 -12.13 7.57
N ILE A 139 -7.03 -12.30 6.81
CA ILE A 139 -6.64 -11.40 5.73
C ILE A 139 -7.23 -11.90 4.43
N ASN A 140 -7.92 -11.00 3.71
CA ASN A 140 -8.36 -11.24 2.35
C ASN A 140 -7.20 -11.00 1.39
N GLU A 141 -6.66 -12.07 0.81
CA GLU A 141 -5.50 -11.98 -0.09
C GLU A 141 -5.77 -11.19 -1.37
N GLN A 142 -7.00 -11.19 -1.87
CA GLN A 142 -7.36 -10.41 -3.05
C GLN A 142 -7.36 -8.91 -2.74
N ILE A 143 -7.92 -8.51 -1.59
CA ILE A 143 -7.87 -7.10 -1.16
C ILE A 143 -6.44 -6.67 -0.87
N ASP A 144 -5.63 -7.53 -0.24
CA ASP A 144 -4.22 -7.26 0.00
C ASP A 144 -3.45 -7.02 -1.31
N ARG A 145 -3.67 -7.87 -2.32
CA ARG A 145 -3.14 -7.67 -3.67
C ARG A 145 -3.56 -6.31 -4.27
N MET A 146 -4.85 -5.96 -4.16
CA MET A 146 -5.36 -4.69 -4.68
C MET A 146 -4.72 -3.48 -3.96
N ARG A 147 -4.44 -3.59 -2.67
CA ARG A 147 -3.70 -2.57 -1.92
C ARG A 147 -2.27 -2.40 -2.43
N HIS A 148 -1.56 -3.51 -2.70
CA HIS A 148 -0.23 -3.49 -3.31
C HIS A 148 -0.26 -2.88 -4.72
N SER A 149 -1.28 -3.19 -5.52
CA SER A 149 -1.51 -2.56 -6.82
C SER A 149 -1.70 -1.05 -6.70
N ALA A 150 -2.53 -0.62 -5.76
CA ALA A 150 -2.82 0.80 -5.54
C ALA A 150 -1.59 1.62 -5.15
N THR A 151 -0.81 1.16 -4.17
CA THR A 151 0.41 1.87 -3.74
C THR A 151 1.48 1.89 -4.83
N ARG A 152 1.64 0.78 -5.57
CA ARG A 152 2.54 0.72 -6.71
C ARG A 152 2.10 1.70 -7.81
N SER A 153 0.82 1.70 -8.18
CA SER A 153 0.28 2.60 -9.21
C SER A 153 0.52 4.08 -8.86
N LEU A 154 0.36 4.47 -7.60
CA LEU A 154 0.66 5.83 -7.14
C LEU A 154 2.14 6.21 -7.31
N LEU A 155 3.05 5.23 -7.17
CA LEU A 155 4.48 5.45 -7.30
C LEU A 155 4.99 5.39 -8.74
N GLU A 156 4.27 4.72 -9.66
CA GLU A 156 4.72 4.47 -11.03
C GLU A 156 3.91 5.17 -12.12
N ARG A 157 2.69 5.65 -11.80
CA ARG A 157 1.77 6.24 -12.78
C ARG A 157 1.24 7.60 -12.32
N ASP A 158 0.92 8.45 -13.32
CA ASP A 158 0.31 9.78 -13.08
C ASP A 158 -1.21 9.78 -13.28
N ASP A 159 -1.76 8.76 -13.94
CA ASP A 159 -3.17 8.62 -14.26
C ASP A 159 -3.87 7.64 -13.30
N VAL A 160 -3.83 7.95 -12.01
CA VAL A 160 -4.32 7.05 -10.95
C VAL A 160 -5.57 7.60 -10.29
N ILE A 161 -6.59 6.77 -10.16
CA ILE A 161 -7.78 6.99 -9.35
C ILE A 161 -7.81 5.92 -8.27
N ILE A 162 -7.68 6.31 -7.01
CA ILE A 162 -7.86 5.39 -5.89
C ILE A 162 -9.27 5.56 -5.33
N VAL A 163 -10.00 4.45 -5.23
CA VAL A 163 -11.26 4.40 -4.48
C VAL A 163 -10.98 3.70 -3.15
N ALA A 164 -11.14 4.42 -2.05
CA ALA A 164 -10.79 3.96 -0.73
C ALA A 164 -11.94 4.12 0.27
N SER A 165 -11.92 3.32 1.33
CA SER A 165 -12.66 3.60 2.56
C SER A 165 -11.79 4.36 3.54
N VAL A 166 -12.34 4.70 4.71
CA VAL A 166 -11.60 5.33 5.82
C VAL A 166 -10.35 4.54 6.24
N SER A 167 -10.23 3.28 5.82
CA SER A 167 -9.03 2.44 6.02
C SER A 167 -7.77 2.96 5.32
N CYS A 168 -7.88 3.98 4.46
CA CYS A 168 -6.72 4.64 3.84
C CYS A 168 -5.77 5.29 4.85
N ILE A 169 -6.23 5.52 6.07
CA ILE A 169 -5.40 6.04 7.17
C ILE A 169 -4.72 4.95 8.00
N TYR A 170 -4.90 3.66 7.63
CA TYR A 170 -4.35 2.52 8.37
C TYR A 170 -3.52 1.59 7.48
N GLY A 171 -2.64 0.86 8.13
CA GLY A 171 -2.00 -0.32 7.56
C GLY A 171 -1.02 -0.02 6.44
N LEU A 172 -0.29 1.09 6.54
CA LEU A 172 0.80 1.43 5.63
C LEU A 172 2.06 1.77 6.43
N GLY A 173 3.21 1.41 5.87
CA GLY A 173 4.51 1.90 6.31
C GLY A 173 4.86 3.23 5.66
N SER A 174 6.03 3.76 6.02
CA SER A 174 6.55 5.01 5.45
C SER A 174 6.70 4.88 3.92
N VAL A 175 6.25 5.90 3.20
CA VAL A 175 6.38 5.97 1.74
C VAL A 175 7.85 6.01 1.31
N GLU A 176 8.72 6.64 2.11
CA GLU A 176 10.16 6.70 1.88
C GLU A 176 10.79 5.32 1.97
N ALA A 177 10.45 4.54 2.99
CA ALA A 177 10.95 3.17 3.14
C ALA A 177 10.42 2.28 2.01
N TYR A 178 9.11 2.29 1.76
CA TYR A 178 8.48 1.47 0.72
C TYR A 178 9.01 1.77 -0.68
N SER A 179 9.21 3.04 -1.04
CA SER A 179 9.71 3.46 -2.34
C SER A 179 11.19 3.15 -2.57
N LYS A 180 12.00 3.09 -1.50
CA LYS A 180 13.42 2.72 -1.54
C LYS A 180 13.63 1.21 -1.56
N MET A 181 12.74 0.46 -0.91
CA MET A 181 12.79 -1.01 -0.86
C MET A 181 12.17 -1.60 -2.13
N THR A 182 12.90 -1.45 -3.24
CA THR A 182 12.51 -1.93 -4.56
C THR A 182 13.70 -2.57 -5.26
N LEU A 183 13.44 -3.43 -6.24
CA LEU A 183 14.46 -3.99 -7.13
C LEU A 183 14.13 -3.63 -8.56
N ALA A 184 14.96 -2.80 -9.17
CA ALA A 184 14.88 -2.48 -10.60
C ALA A 184 15.85 -3.37 -11.37
N LEU A 185 15.33 -4.11 -12.36
CA LEU A 185 16.12 -4.98 -13.24
C LEU A 185 15.92 -4.58 -14.69
N LYS A 186 17.01 -4.50 -15.43
CA LYS A 186 17.03 -4.12 -16.83
C LYS A 186 17.67 -5.23 -17.67
N LYS A 187 17.01 -5.61 -18.75
CA LYS A 187 17.50 -6.60 -19.71
C LYS A 187 18.87 -6.20 -20.27
N ASN A 188 19.74 -7.19 -20.48
CA ASN A 188 21.12 -7.07 -20.98
C ASN A 188 22.12 -6.39 -20.02
N TYR A 189 21.77 -6.25 -18.74
CA TYR A 189 22.70 -5.81 -17.69
C TYR A 189 23.21 -7.02 -16.90
N GLU A 190 24.33 -6.83 -16.22
CA GLU A 190 24.94 -7.84 -15.38
C GLU A 190 24.45 -7.70 -13.94
N TYR A 191 24.07 -8.83 -13.34
CA TYR A 191 23.60 -8.96 -11.96
C TYR A 191 24.12 -10.27 -11.39
N GLU A 192 24.60 -10.24 -10.17
CA GLU A 192 24.90 -11.47 -9.45
C GLU A 192 23.59 -12.14 -9.02
N ARG A 193 23.41 -13.41 -9.40
CA ARG A 193 22.20 -14.17 -9.12
C ARG A 193 21.86 -14.21 -7.64
N ASP A 194 22.87 -14.44 -6.78
CA ASP A 194 22.68 -14.56 -5.34
C ASP A 194 22.27 -13.22 -4.71
N GLU A 195 22.72 -12.09 -5.28
CA GLU A 195 22.29 -10.77 -4.83
C GLU A 195 20.83 -10.48 -5.22
N ILE A 196 20.35 -10.96 -6.38
CA ILE A 196 18.91 -10.89 -6.73
C ILE A 196 18.10 -11.70 -5.73
N ILE A 197 18.50 -12.95 -5.44
CA ILE A 197 17.80 -13.82 -4.49
C ILE A 197 17.77 -13.20 -3.09
N LYS A 198 18.88 -12.67 -2.64
CA LYS A 198 18.97 -11.97 -1.35
C LYS A 198 18.05 -10.74 -1.30
N THR A 199 17.97 -10.01 -2.41
CA THR A 199 17.06 -8.86 -2.51
C THR A 199 15.61 -9.31 -2.49
N PHE A 200 15.22 -10.42 -3.13
CA PHE A 200 13.87 -10.98 -3.02
C PHE A 200 13.49 -11.27 -1.56
N VAL A 201 14.40 -11.89 -0.81
CA VAL A 201 14.18 -12.16 0.62
C VAL A 201 14.07 -10.86 1.43
N ASN A 202 14.93 -9.88 1.17
CA ASN A 202 14.86 -8.58 1.82
C ASN A 202 13.55 -7.83 1.51
N LEU A 203 13.00 -8.03 0.30
CA LEU A 203 11.68 -7.52 -0.10
C LEU A 203 10.51 -8.36 0.43
N GLN A 204 10.77 -9.29 1.36
CA GLN A 204 9.77 -10.14 2.03
C GLN A 204 9.10 -11.17 1.10
N TYR A 205 9.71 -11.53 -0.03
CA TYR A 205 9.27 -12.67 -0.84
C TYR A 205 9.81 -13.97 -0.25
N LYS A 206 8.97 -15.00 -0.21
CA LYS A 206 9.32 -16.31 0.35
C LYS A 206 9.76 -17.26 -0.77
N ARG A 207 10.86 -17.98 -0.57
CA ARG A 207 11.23 -19.04 -1.49
C ARG A 207 10.29 -20.23 -1.35
N ASN A 208 9.67 -20.63 -2.45
CA ASN A 208 8.85 -21.84 -2.50
C ASN A 208 8.96 -22.49 -3.88
N ASP A 209 9.79 -23.52 -3.97
CA ASP A 209 10.06 -24.19 -5.24
C ASP A 209 8.95 -25.20 -5.63
N GLN A 210 8.09 -25.59 -4.66
CA GLN A 210 6.98 -26.54 -4.89
C GLN A 210 5.67 -25.83 -5.19
N ASN A 211 5.23 -24.94 -4.31
CA ASN A 211 4.01 -24.17 -4.49
C ASN A 211 4.34 -22.72 -4.86
N PHE A 212 4.04 -22.37 -6.10
CA PHE A 212 4.33 -21.05 -6.64
C PHE A 212 3.05 -20.21 -6.70
N PHE A 213 2.97 -19.22 -5.81
CA PHE A 213 1.83 -18.33 -5.66
C PHE A 213 2.29 -16.90 -5.37
N ARG A 214 1.39 -15.95 -5.33
CA ARG A 214 1.64 -14.54 -5.04
C ARG A 214 2.51 -14.35 -3.80
N GLY A 215 3.53 -13.51 -3.89
CA GLY A 215 4.47 -13.25 -2.79
C GLY A 215 5.56 -14.31 -2.61
N THR A 216 5.69 -15.25 -3.56
CA THR A 216 6.77 -16.24 -3.57
C THR A 216 7.69 -16.10 -4.77
N PHE A 217 8.89 -16.65 -4.62
CA PHE A 217 9.81 -16.86 -5.74
C PHE A 217 10.32 -18.31 -5.74
N ARG A 218 10.75 -18.78 -6.88
CA ARG A 218 11.38 -20.10 -7.03
C ARG A 218 12.58 -20.02 -7.96
N VAL A 219 13.45 -21.02 -7.84
CA VAL A 219 14.70 -21.11 -8.57
C VAL A 219 14.69 -22.38 -9.42
N ARG A 220 14.80 -22.26 -10.75
CA ARG A 220 14.82 -23.38 -11.67
C ARG A 220 16.00 -23.26 -12.66
N GLY A 221 17.11 -23.94 -12.34
CA GLY A 221 18.33 -23.82 -13.15
C GLY A 221 18.82 -22.36 -13.14
N GLU A 222 19.00 -21.77 -14.29
CA GLU A 222 19.40 -20.37 -14.48
C GLU A 222 18.23 -19.37 -14.46
N ASN A 223 17.01 -19.85 -14.28
CA ASN A 223 15.84 -19.02 -14.19
C ASN A 223 15.47 -18.71 -12.74
N LEU A 224 15.22 -17.44 -12.48
CA LEU A 224 14.57 -16.97 -11.26
C LEU A 224 13.13 -16.60 -11.63
N GLU A 225 12.16 -17.20 -10.99
CA GLU A 225 10.76 -16.89 -11.19
C GLU A 225 10.19 -16.26 -9.94
N ILE A 226 9.49 -15.14 -10.09
CA ILE A 226 8.88 -14.41 -8.97
C ILE A 226 7.43 -14.08 -9.29
N PHE A 227 6.56 -14.21 -8.28
CA PHE A 227 5.16 -13.82 -8.37
C PHE A 227 4.95 -12.54 -7.58
N PRO A 228 4.94 -11.36 -8.24
CA PRO A 228 4.81 -10.08 -7.58
C PRO A 228 3.52 -9.93 -6.77
N SER A 229 3.59 -9.22 -5.65
CA SER A 229 2.47 -9.03 -4.72
C SER A 229 1.25 -8.32 -5.32
N HIS A 230 1.43 -7.52 -6.37
CA HIS A 230 0.38 -6.75 -7.03
C HIS A 230 -0.29 -7.47 -8.22
N LEU A 231 0.28 -8.58 -8.69
CA LEU A 231 -0.26 -9.35 -9.82
C LEU A 231 -1.22 -10.44 -9.32
N GLU A 232 -2.22 -10.76 -10.14
CA GLU A 232 -3.26 -11.74 -9.82
C GLU A 232 -2.95 -13.13 -10.39
N ASP A 233 -2.64 -13.17 -11.66
CA ASP A 233 -2.53 -14.39 -12.47
C ASP A 233 -1.28 -14.40 -13.36
N ARG A 234 -0.31 -13.54 -13.10
CA ARG A 234 0.93 -13.41 -13.86
C ARG A 234 2.13 -13.41 -12.94
N ALA A 235 3.20 -14.00 -13.43
CA ALA A 235 4.49 -14.02 -12.76
C ALA A 235 5.60 -13.59 -13.71
N TRP A 236 6.76 -13.25 -13.18
CA TRP A 236 7.91 -12.85 -13.97
C TRP A 236 8.99 -13.92 -13.92
N ARG A 237 9.59 -14.19 -15.09
CA ARG A 237 10.73 -15.08 -15.27
C ARG A 237 11.94 -14.27 -15.71
N LEU A 238 13.01 -14.39 -14.96
CA LEU A 238 14.30 -13.78 -15.21
C LEU A 238 15.27 -14.88 -15.67
N SER A 239 15.72 -14.83 -16.90
CA SER A 239 16.68 -15.79 -17.44
C SER A 239 18.08 -15.17 -17.45
N LEU A 240 18.98 -15.78 -16.68
CA LEU A 240 20.37 -15.37 -16.59
C LEU A 240 21.25 -16.32 -17.43
N ASN A 241 22.30 -15.76 -18.00
CA ASN A 241 23.40 -16.51 -18.60
C ASN A 241 24.68 -16.04 -17.93
N GLY A 242 25.18 -16.84 -16.98
CA GLY A 242 26.13 -16.34 -16.02
C GLY A 242 25.52 -15.18 -15.19
N ASN A 243 26.17 -14.03 -15.22
CA ASN A 243 25.68 -12.82 -14.56
C ASN A 243 24.84 -11.91 -15.46
N LYS A 244 24.68 -12.22 -16.74
CA LYS A 244 23.93 -11.40 -17.67
C LYS A 244 22.45 -11.76 -17.67
N LEU A 245 21.57 -10.78 -17.37
CA LEU A 245 20.12 -10.93 -17.46
C LEU A 245 19.68 -10.81 -18.93
N GLU A 246 19.48 -11.96 -19.61
CA GLU A 246 19.16 -11.98 -21.02
C GLU A 246 17.68 -11.75 -21.32
N LYS A 247 16.79 -12.24 -20.44
CA LYS A 247 15.34 -12.14 -20.64
C LYS A 247 14.61 -11.78 -19.36
N ILE A 248 13.57 -10.97 -19.52
CA ILE A 248 12.57 -10.66 -18.51
C ILE A 248 11.22 -10.92 -19.14
N GLU A 249 10.57 -12.02 -18.76
CA GLU A 249 9.32 -12.48 -19.37
C GLU A 249 8.21 -12.47 -18.33
N GLU A 250 7.01 -12.04 -18.74
CA GLU A 250 5.79 -12.31 -18.00
C GLU A 250 5.18 -13.62 -18.51
N PHE A 251 4.68 -14.43 -17.60
CA PHE A 251 4.09 -15.72 -17.95
C PHE A 251 2.92 -16.07 -17.04
N ASP A 252 2.04 -16.93 -17.53
CA ASP A 252 0.97 -17.55 -16.73
C ASP A 252 1.58 -18.66 -15.86
N PRO A 253 1.53 -18.59 -14.54
CA PRO A 253 2.13 -19.58 -13.66
C PRO A 253 1.47 -20.96 -13.71
N LEU A 254 0.22 -21.08 -14.23
CA LEU A 254 -0.51 -22.34 -14.37
C LEU A 254 -0.11 -23.09 -15.63
N THR A 255 -0.06 -22.39 -16.78
CA THR A 255 0.27 -23.01 -18.08
C THR A 255 1.76 -22.95 -18.38
N GLY A 256 2.47 -21.96 -17.82
CA GLY A 256 3.86 -21.66 -18.16
C GLY A 256 4.02 -20.80 -19.41
N ASP A 257 2.91 -20.45 -20.07
CA ASP A 257 2.91 -19.71 -21.32
C ASP A 257 3.35 -18.26 -21.10
N LYS A 258 4.24 -17.81 -21.97
CA LYS A 258 4.69 -16.42 -22.00
C LYS A 258 3.57 -15.51 -22.48
N THR A 259 3.34 -14.43 -21.74
CA THR A 259 2.33 -13.41 -22.06
C THR A 259 2.94 -12.09 -22.52
N ASN A 260 4.12 -11.73 -22.02
CA ASN A 260 4.77 -10.46 -22.38
C ASN A 260 6.30 -10.53 -22.23
N ASP A 261 7.01 -9.52 -22.77
CA ASP A 261 8.44 -9.25 -22.59
C ASP A 261 8.65 -7.87 -22.02
N PHE A 262 9.58 -7.74 -21.08
CA PHE A 262 9.96 -6.46 -20.53
C PHE A 262 11.41 -6.09 -20.80
N ALA A 263 11.66 -4.82 -21.10
CA ALA A 263 13.01 -4.27 -21.13
C ALA A 263 13.51 -3.94 -19.73
N VAL A 264 12.59 -3.52 -18.85
CA VAL A 264 12.84 -3.12 -17.46
C VAL A 264 11.65 -3.54 -16.61
N ILE A 265 11.90 -4.03 -15.41
CA ILE A 265 10.89 -4.22 -14.37
C ILE A 265 11.33 -3.53 -13.10
N LYS A 266 10.35 -3.17 -12.26
CA LYS A 266 10.57 -2.71 -10.90
C LYS A 266 9.68 -3.51 -9.95
N LEU A 267 10.32 -4.28 -9.09
CA LEU A 267 9.68 -5.10 -8.08
C LEU A 267 9.57 -4.32 -6.78
N TYR A 268 8.38 -4.26 -6.23
CA TYR A 268 8.08 -3.70 -4.92
C TYR A 268 8.05 -4.79 -3.86
N ALA A 269 8.17 -4.37 -2.60
CA ALA A 269 8.12 -5.29 -1.47
C ALA A 269 6.78 -6.01 -1.35
N ASN A 270 6.82 -7.22 -0.81
CA ASN A 270 5.63 -8.04 -0.52
C ASN A 270 4.95 -7.69 0.81
N SER A 271 5.29 -6.55 1.38
CA SER A 271 4.66 -6.00 2.58
C SER A 271 4.71 -4.48 2.53
N HIS A 272 3.65 -3.82 2.97
CA HIS A 272 3.64 -2.37 3.14
C HIS A 272 4.47 -1.91 4.35
N TYR A 273 4.65 -2.79 5.35
CA TYR A 273 5.48 -2.55 6.54
C TYR A 273 6.89 -3.06 6.36
N ILE A 274 7.52 -2.68 5.24
CA ILE A 274 8.92 -3.01 5.03
C ILE A 274 9.81 -1.95 5.66
N THR A 275 10.81 -2.41 6.43
CA THR A 275 11.70 -1.53 7.18
C THR A 275 13.13 -2.05 7.02
N PRO A 276 14.10 -1.18 6.73
CA PRO A 276 15.51 -1.57 6.66
C PRO A 276 16.01 -2.15 7.99
N LYS A 277 16.85 -3.16 7.93
CA LYS A 277 17.35 -3.87 9.13
C LYS A 277 17.92 -2.95 10.22
N PRO A 278 18.73 -1.92 9.94
CA PRO A 278 19.20 -1.00 10.97
C PRO A 278 18.08 -0.29 11.74
N THR A 279 16.98 0.04 11.04
CA THR A 279 15.79 0.67 11.65
C THR A 279 15.02 -0.36 12.49
N ILE A 280 14.93 -1.61 12.05
CA ILE A 280 14.34 -2.71 12.84
C ILE A 280 15.13 -2.89 14.15
N ASP A 281 16.46 -2.96 14.09
CA ASP A 281 17.31 -3.13 15.26
C ASP A 281 17.15 -1.98 16.27
N GLN A 282 16.98 -0.77 15.78
CA GLN A 282 16.68 0.40 16.61
C GLN A 282 15.27 0.32 17.21
N ALA A 283 14.26 -0.02 16.40
CA ALA A 283 12.88 -0.18 16.84
C ALA A 283 12.77 -1.23 17.96
N ILE A 284 13.42 -2.38 17.82
CA ILE A 284 13.44 -3.44 18.84
C ILE A 284 13.98 -2.90 20.19
N LYS A 285 15.03 -2.08 20.16
CA LYS A 285 15.59 -1.49 21.38
C LYS A 285 14.61 -0.53 22.06
N GLU A 286 13.95 0.33 21.28
CA GLU A 286 13.00 1.28 21.80
C GLU A 286 11.72 0.60 22.33
N ILE A 287 11.23 -0.43 21.63
CA ILE A 287 10.08 -1.24 22.09
C ILE A 287 10.40 -1.94 23.41
N LYS A 288 11.59 -2.56 23.54
CA LYS A 288 12.02 -3.20 24.79
C LYS A 288 12.06 -2.20 25.95
N LYS A 289 12.57 -0.99 25.71
CA LYS A 289 12.62 0.07 26.72
C LYS A 289 11.24 0.53 27.15
N GLU A 290 10.30 0.77 26.21
CA GLU A 290 8.93 1.16 26.55
C GLU A 290 8.18 0.03 27.27
N LEU A 291 8.41 -1.24 26.89
CA LEU A 291 7.83 -2.40 27.55
C LEU A 291 8.20 -2.42 29.03
N GLU A 292 9.47 -2.25 29.39
CA GLU A 292 9.91 -2.28 30.79
C GLU A 292 9.21 -1.18 31.61
N VAL A 293 9.15 0.04 31.09
CA VAL A 293 8.44 1.17 31.77
C VAL A 293 6.97 0.84 31.97
N THR A 294 6.29 0.31 30.96
CA THR A 294 4.88 -0.04 31.04
C THR A 294 4.61 -1.20 32.00
N LEU A 295 5.52 -2.20 32.05
CA LEU A 295 5.41 -3.30 32.99
C LEU A 295 5.59 -2.85 34.46
N GLU A 296 6.46 -1.89 34.73
CA GLU A 296 6.62 -1.30 36.05
C GLU A 296 5.36 -0.56 36.48
N ASP A 297 4.77 0.25 35.57
CA ASP A 297 3.51 0.93 35.83
C ASP A 297 2.35 -0.05 36.12
N HIS A 298 2.21 -1.10 35.32
CA HIS A 298 1.18 -2.13 35.53
C HIS A 298 1.35 -2.83 36.87
N LYS A 299 2.58 -3.15 37.29
CA LYS A 299 2.87 -3.75 38.60
C LYS A 299 2.55 -2.79 39.72
N ALA A 300 2.92 -1.51 39.61
CA ALA A 300 2.62 -0.48 40.59
C ALA A 300 1.10 -0.29 40.81
N ASN A 301 0.32 -0.48 39.73
CA ASN A 301 -1.14 -0.41 39.74
C ASN A 301 -1.82 -1.76 40.05
N ASN A 302 -1.07 -2.78 40.48
CA ASN A 302 -1.55 -4.14 40.80
C ASN A 302 -2.23 -4.87 39.62
N LYS A 303 -1.86 -4.55 38.36
CA LYS A 303 -2.32 -5.18 37.12
C LYS A 303 -1.35 -6.29 36.70
N LEU A 304 -1.22 -7.33 37.54
CA LEU A 304 -0.18 -8.35 37.37
C LEU A 304 -0.43 -9.24 36.15
N LEU A 305 -1.70 -9.57 35.86
CA LEU A 305 -2.08 -10.40 34.73
C LEU A 305 -1.84 -9.66 33.40
N GLU A 306 -2.25 -8.40 33.32
CA GLU A 306 -2.03 -7.54 32.18
C GLU A 306 -0.53 -7.35 31.90
N ALA A 307 0.27 -7.16 32.95
CA ALA A 307 1.73 -7.08 32.84
C ALA A 307 2.35 -8.36 32.29
N GLN A 308 1.92 -9.54 32.76
CA GLN A 308 2.41 -10.82 32.27
C GLN A 308 2.08 -11.01 30.80
N ARG A 309 0.82 -10.81 30.41
CA ARG A 309 0.35 -10.98 29.03
C ARG A 309 1.02 -10.02 28.05
N LEU A 310 1.13 -8.74 28.43
CA LEU A 310 1.84 -7.74 27.62
C LEU A 310 3.30 -8.17 27.37
N ARG A 311 3.98 -8.65 28.41
CA ARG A 311 5.36 -9.12 28.32
C ARG A 311 5.49 -10.31 27.36
N GLU A 312 4.66 -11.34 27.53
CA GLU A 312 4.71 -12.57 26.72
C GLU A 312 4.45 -12.27 25.26
N ARG A 313 3.42 -11.49 24.98
CA ARG A 313 3.05 -11.11 23.61
C ARG A 313 4.14 -10.26 22.95
N THR A 314 4.58 -9.20 23.61
CA THR A 314 5.60 -8.31 23.02
C THR A 314 6.92 -9.07 22.79
N LYS A 315 7.30 -10.00 23.68
CA LYS A 315 8.46 -10.87 23.45
C LYS A 315 8.30 -11.70 22.19
N PHE A 316 7.17 -12.36 22.03
CA PHE A 316 6.88 -13.16 20.83
C PHE A 316 6.91 -12.32 19.56
N ASP A 317 6.26 -11.16 19.57
CA ASP A 317 6.26 -10.24 18.42
C ASP A 317 7.69 -9.77 18.07
N LEU A 318 8.52 -9.45 19.07
CA LEU A 318 9.91 -9.05 18.85
C LEU A 318 10.77 -10.18 18.28
N GLU A 319 10.59 -11.41 18.74
CA GLU A 319 11.25 -12.59 18.17
C GLU A 319 10.87 -12.79 16.69
N MET A 320 9.60 -12.62 16.34
CA MET A 320 9.13 -12.68 14.96
C MET A 320 9.70 -11.53 14.10
N ILE A 321 9.71 -10.31 14.61
CA ILE A 321 10.29 -9.16 13.90
C ILE A 321 11.79 -9.35 13.67
N GLU A 322 12.53 -9.86 14.66
CA GLU A 322 13.97 -10.13 14.54
C GLU A 322 14.27 -11.23 13.52
N ALA A 323 13.45 -12.29 13.51
CA ALA A 323 13.64 -13.45 12.63
C ALA A 323 13.18 -13.20 11.18
N THR A 324 12.05 -12.50 10.99
CA THR A 324 11.38 -12.40 9.69
C THR A 324 11.19 -10.95 9.19
N GLY A 325 11.45 -9.95 10.03
CA GLY A 325 11.20 -8.54 9.74
C GLY A 325 9.74 -8.12 9.92
N THR A 326 8.87 -9.02 10.39
CA THR A 326 7.44 -8.73 10.55
C THR A 326 6.81 -9.58 11.67
N CYS A 327 5.62 -9.20 12.14
CA CYS A 327 4.79 -10.00 13.05
C CYS A 327 3.31 -9.76 12.78
N ALA A 328 2.44 -10.58 13.38
CA ALA A 328 0.99 -10.33 13.35
C ALA A 328 0.66 -9.04 14.12
N GLY A 329 0.01 -8.08 13.44
CA GLY A 329 -0.26 -6.75 14.02
C GLY A 329 0.95 -5.84 14.07
N ILE A 330 1.84 -5.93 13.08
CA ILE A 330 3.03 -5.07 12.93
C ILE A 330 2.67 -3.59 12.96
N GLU A 331 1.46 -3.21 12.57
CA GLU A 331 0.93 -1.86 12.64
C GLU A 331 0.94 -1.26 14.05
N ASN A 332 0.87 -2.09 15.09
CA ASN A 332 0.96 -1.64 16.49
C ASN A 332 2.35 -1.08 16.84
N TYR A 333 3.36 -1.42 16.04
CA TYR A 333 4.73 -0.95 16.20
C TYR A 333 5.11 0.13 15.18
N SER A 334 4.13 0.66 14.40
CA SER A 334 4.36 1.59 13.28
C SER A 334 5.15 2.84 13.70
N ARG A 335 4.93 3.36 14.91
CA ARG A 335 5.66 4.51 15.47
C ARG A 335 7.16 4.26 15.48
N PHE A 336 7.60 3.12 16.00
CA PHE A 336 9.02 2.76 16.08
C PHE A 336 9.63 2.46 14.69
N LEU A 337 8.84 1.82 13.82
CA LEU A 337 9.27 1.45 12.47
C LEU A 337 9.34 2.65 11.53
N SER A 338 8.53 3.70 11.76
CA SER A 338 8.53 4.94 10.99
C SER A 338 9.36 6.07 11.60
N GLY A 339 9.90 5.87 12.82
CA GLY A 339 10.68 6.88 13.54
C GLY A 339 9.86 8.08 14.02
N ARG A 340 8.55 7.93 14.17
CA ARG A 340 7.64 8.99 14.64
C ARG A 340 7.60 9.09 16.15
N ASN A 341 7.29 10.28 16.66
CA ASN A 341 7.17 10.53 18.09
C ASN A 341 5.82 10.04 18.63
N LYS A 342 5.75 9.86 19.95
CA LYS A 342 4.49 9.54 20.63
C LYS A 342 3.46 10.66 20.38
N GLY A 343 2.25 10.28 19.98
CA GLY A 343 1.16 11.21 19.64
C GLY A 343 1.14 11.67 18.18
N GLU A 344 2.15 11.31 17.38
CA GLU A 344 2.10 11.52 15.94
C GLU A 344 1.32 10.38 15.26
N PRO A 345 0.49 10.69 14.23
CA PRO A 345 -0.26 9.66 13.52
C PRO A 345 0.68 8.75 12.72
N PRO A 346 0.34 7.46 12.53
CA PRO A 346 1.10 6.57 11.66
C PRO A 346 1.05 7.05 10.20
N PRO A 347 1.95 6.55 9.32
CA PRO A 347 1.88 6.81 7.89
C PRO A 347 0.53 6.41 7.29
N THR A 348 0.04 7.21 6.37
CA THR A 348 -1.27 7.03 5.73
C THR A 348 -1.15 6.97 4.21
N LEU A 349 -2.22 6.57 3.52
CA LEU A 349 -2.27 6.57 2.07
C LEU A 349 -2.10 7.99 1.48
N PHE A 350 -2.48 9.04 2.21
CA PHE A 350 -2.33 10.43 1.75
C PHE A 350 -0.89 10.79 1.43
N GLU A 351 0.07 10.23 2.15
CA GLU A 351 1.51 10.49 1.95
C GLU A 351 2.06 9.90 0.63
N TYR A 352 1.33 8.97 0.02
CA TYR A 352 1.70 8.37 -1.28
C TYR A 352 1.24 9.21 -2.47
N PHE A 353 0.28 10.10 -2.27
CA PHE A 353 -0.27 10.94 -3.34
C PHE A 353 0.63 12.13 -3.66
N PRO A 354 0.68 12.55 -4.93
CA PRO A 354 1.30 13.82 -5.30
C PRO A 354 0.45 15.02 -4.85
N ASP A 355 1.10 16.16 -4.62
CA ASP A 355 0.48 17.38 -4.09
C ASP A 355 -0.70 17.92 -4.93
N ASN A 356 -0.73 17.59 -6.22
CA ASN A 356 -1.79 18.05 -7.13
C ASN A 356 -3.02 17.13 -7.15
N THR A 357 -3.15 16.18 -6.24
CA THR A 357 -4.27 15.23 -6.18
C THR A 357 -5.58 15.92 -5.83
N ILE A 358 -6.68 15.47 -6.45
CA ILE A 358 -8.04 15.88 -6.09
C ILE A 358 -8.63 14.83 -5.17
N ILE A 359 -9.20 15.27 -4.04
CA ILE A 359 -9.86 14.38 -3.09
C ILE A 359 -11.37 14.59 -3.20
N PHE A 360 -12.09 13.52 -3.49
CA PHE A 360 -13.55 13.45 -3.45
C PHE A 360 -13.96 12.67 -2.21
N VAL A 361 -14.80 13.26 -1.38
CA VAL A 361 -15.32 12.62 -0.17
C VAL A 361 -16.80 12.33 -0.38
N ASP A 362 -17.11 11.08 -0.70
CA ASP A 362 -18.50 10.65 -0.86
C ASP A 362 -19.20 10.58 0.49
N GLU A 363 -20.48 10.99 0.53
CA GLU A 363 -21.27 11.10 1.75
C GLU A 363 -20.48 11.77 2.89
N SER A 364 -19.94 12.96 2.62
CA SER A 364 -19.00 13.67 3.51
C SER A 364 -19.54 13.89 4.92
N HIS A 365 -20.87 13.99 5.09
CA HIS A 365 -21.54 14.10 6.38
C HIS A 365 -21.32 12.86 7.27
N VAL A 366 -20.98 11.69 6.69
CA VAL A 366 -20.63 10.45 7.39
C VAL A 366 -19.13 10.24 7.40
N THR A 367 -18.46 10.37 6.26
CA THR A 367 -17.05 10.04 6.07
C THR A 367 -16.12 10.95 6.87
N VAL A 368 -16.37 12.26 6.90
CA VAL A 368 -15.52 13.22 7.62
C VAL A 368 -15.54 12.99 9.14
N PRO A 369 -16.71 12.84 9.80
CA PRO A 369 -16.74 12.47 11.22
C PRO A 369 -16.06 11.15 11.54
N GLN A 370 -16.17 10.13 10.66
CA GLN A 370 -15.46 8.86 10.83
C GLN A 370 -13.94 9.05 10.80
N LEU A 371 -13.40 9.80 9.83
CA LEU A 371 -11.97 10.09 9.75
C LEU A 371 -11.46 10.78 11.01
N ASN A 372 -12.21 11.75 11.55
CA ASN A 372 -11.86 12.43 12.79
C ASN A 372 -11.83 11.47 13.97
N GLY A 373 -12.85 10.63 14.14
CA GLY A 373 -12.91 9.63 15.20
C GLY A 373 -11.76 8.62 15.12
N MET A 374 -11.43 8.18 13.92
CA MET A 374 -10.32 7.25 13.69
C MET A 374 -8.95 7.90 13.94
N TYR A 375 -8.76 9.15 13.54
CA TYR A 375 -7.53 9.90 13.83
C TYR A 375 -7.27 9.99 15.33
N LEU A 376 -8.29 10.33 16.12
CA LEU A 376 -8.17 10.37 17.58
C LEU A 376 -7.81 8.99 18.18
N SER A 377 -8.29 7.89 17.59
CA SER A 377 -7.88 6.54 17.99
C SER A 377 -6.42 6.26 17.66
N LEU A 378 -5.96 6.66 16.46
CA LEU A 378 -4.61 6.39 15.96
C LEU A 378 -3.50 7.05 16.76
N ILE A 379 -3.72 8.28 17.24
CA ILE A 379 -2.69 9.01 18.02
C ILE A 379 -2.48 8.41 19.41
N HIS A 380 -3.32 7.46 19.83
CA HIS A 380 -3.18 6.75 21.11
C HIS A 380 -2.58 5.34 20.96
N ILE A 381 -2.33 4.89 19.74
CA ILE A 381 -1.72 3.57 19.45
C ILE A 381 -0.19 3.60 19.62
#